data_75df288e507f057782ce0c27e2569408
#
_entry.id   75df288e507f057782ce0c27e2569408
#
_cell.length_a   1.000
_cell.length_b   1.000
_cell.length_c   1.000
_cell.angle_alpha   90.00
_cell.angle_beta   90.00
_cell.angle_gamma   90.00
#
_symmetry.space_group_name_H-M   'P 1'
#
loop_
_entity.id
_entity.type
_entity.pdbx_description
1 polymer ?
#
loop_
_entity_poly.entity_id
_entity_poly.type
_entity_poly.pdbx_seq_one_letter_code
_entity_poly.pdbx_strand_id
1 'polypeptide(L)'
;MNYGQFEIESTIIATLLKQPDVLEKIRVKDYMFTNEKFKTFFNYVMDSGKIDHQEIYLKATKDKEFLDADTITKLYNSDFIGYGFFERYQQELLESYQLNKANELVTEFKQQPTNQNFNNLIDELKDLKTITNKKEDGTKKFVEEFVDELYSDSPKKQIKTGYKLMDYKIGGLEPSQLIVIAARPSVGKTGFALNMMLNIA
;
A
#
# COMPACT_ATOMS: atom_id res chain seq x y z
N MET A 1 -12.25 -10.05 -11.98
CA MET A 1 -12.11 -11.50 -11.78
C MET A 1 -12.20 -11.74 -10.29
N ASN A 2 -13.17 -12.53 -9.83
CA ASN A 2 -13.19 -12.96 -8.43
C ASN A 2 -12.22 -14.14 -8.31
N TYR A 3 -11.08 -13.92 -7.69
CA TYR A 3 -10.16 -14.99 -7.31
C TYR A 3 -10.77 -15.79 -6.15
N GLY A 4 -10.58 -17.10 -6.14
CA GLY A 4 -10.98 -17.91 -4.99
C GLY A 4 -10.16 -17.50 -3.76
N GLN A 5 -10.77 -17.56 -2.56
CA GLN A 5 -10.10 -17.20 -1.28
C GLN A 5 -8.73 -17.91 -1.14
N PHE A 6 -8.67 -19.19 -1.47
CA PHE A 6 -7.43 -19.97 -1.43
C PHE A 6 -6.35 -19.41 -2.38
N GLU A 7 -6.75 -18.95 -3.57
CA GLU A 7 -5.82 -18.37 -4.56
C GLU A 7 -5.22 -17.06 -4.07
N ILE A 8 -6.04 -16.20 -3.45
CA ILE A 8 -5.61 -14.94 -2.84
C ILE A 8 -4.57 -15.23 -1.74
N GLU A 9 -4.92 -16.10 -0.79
CA GLU A 9 -4.05 -16.45 0.33
C GLU A 9 -2.74 -17.10 -0.14
N SER A 10 -2.84 -18.06 -1.07
CA SER A 10 -1.66 -18.75 -1.62
C SER A 10 -0.72 -17.80 -2.36
N THR A 11 -1.26 -16.81 -3.07
CA THR A 11 -0.44 -15.82 -3.78
C THR A 11 0.29 -14.90 -2.80
N ILE A 12 -0.33 -14.50 -1.70
CA ILE A 12 0.32 -13.72 -0.65
C ILE A 12 1.48 -14.52 -0.05
N ILE A 13 1.25 -15.77 0.32
CA ILE A 13 2.29 -16.66 0.89
C ILE A 13 3.41 -16.94 -0.12
N ALA A 14 3.07 -17.18 -1.39
CA ALA A 14 4.08 -17.38 -2.45
C ALA A 14 4.94 -16.14 -2.67
N THR A 15 4.35 -14.95 -2.58
CA THR A 15 5.08 -13.69 -2.71
C THR A 15 6.03 -13.50 -1.54
N LEU A 16 5.60 -13.78 -0.31
CA LEU A 16 6.45 -13.77 0.87
C LEU A 16 7.65 -14.71 0.70
N LEU A 17 7.41 -15.95 0.27
CA LEU A 17 8.48 -16.93 0.04
C LEU A 17 9.52 -16.46 -0.98
N LYS A 18 9.10 -15.75 -2.03
CA LYS A 18 9.98 -15.35 -3.14
C LYS A 18 10.66 -14.01 -2.94
N GLN A 19 10.05 -13.11 -2.21
CA GLN A 19 10.50 -11.73 -2.03
C GLN A 19 10.50 -11.32 -0.55
N PRO A 20 11.56 -11.60 0.19
CA PRO A 20 11.67 -11.21 1.61
C PRO A 20 11.43 -9.71 1.87
N ASP A 21 11.78 -8.85 0.93
CA ASP A 21 11.65 -7.39 1.05
C ASP A 21 10.20 -6.91 1.16
N VAL A 22 9.22 -7.76 0.83
CA VAL A 22 7.80 -7.40 0.97
C VAL A 22 7.28 -7.48 2.40
N LEU A 23 8.08 -8.03 3.34
CA LEU A 23 7.69 -8.10 4.76
C LEU A 23 7.36 -6.73 5.35
N GLU A 24 8.13 -5.70 5.00
CA GLU A 24 7.88 -4.33 5.48
C GLU A 24 6.58 -3.72 4.91
N LYS A 25 6.04 -4.29 3.85
CA LYS A 25 4.87 -3.78 3.13
C LYS A 25 3.60 -4.60 3.37
N ILE A 26 3.66 -5.52 4.33
CA ILE A 26 2.51 -6.33 4.73
C ILE A 26 1.50 -5.48 5.50
N ARG A 27 0.24 -5.60 5.10
CA ARG A 27 -0.91 -4.94 5.73
C ARG A 27 -1.92 -5.91 6.31
N VAL A 28 -1.96 -7.12 5.74
CA VAL A 28 -2.84 -8.19 6.21
C VAL A 28 -2.39 -8.72 7.57
N LYS A 29 -3.31 -9.32 8.28
CA LYS A 29 -3.10 -9.92 9.59
C LYS A 29 -3.44 -11.40 9.53
N ASP A 30 -2.92 -12.17 10.47
CA ASP A 30 -3.09 -13.62 10.57
C ASP A 30 -4.56 -14.05 10.60
N TYR A 31 -5.41 -13.33 11.33
CA TYR A 31 -6.84 -13.64 11.45
C TYR A 31 -7.65 -13.45 10.16
N MET A 32 -7.06 -12.87 9.13
CA MET A 32 -7.70 -12.71 7.81
C MET A 32 -7.57 -13.96 6.94
N PHE A 33 -6.62 -14.83 7.27
CA PHE A 33 -6.44 -16.11 6.58
C PHE A 33 -7.47 -17.13 7.04
N THR A 34 -8.10 -17.82 6.10
CA THR A 34 -9.04 -18.92 6.37
C THR A 34 -8.34 -20.26 6.42
N ASN A 35 -7.21 -20.42 5.75
CA ASN A 35 -6.40 -21.61 5.78
C ASN A 35 -5.46 -21.60 6.99
N GLU A 36 -5.68 -22.51 7.94
CA GLU A 36 -4.88 -22.58 9.18
C GLU A 36 -3.38 -22.80 8.93
N LYS A 37 -3.00 -23.53 7.90
CA LYS A 37 -1.58 -23.74 7.57
C LYS A 37 -0.94 -22.46 7.02
N PHE A 38 -1.68 -21.66 6.22
CA PHE A 38 -1.21 -20.37 5.75
C PHE A 38 -1.08 -19.38 6.90
N LYS A 39 -2.03 -19.39 7.81
CA LYS A 39 -2.00 -18.59 9.03
C LYS A 39 -0.80 -18.93 9.92
N THR A 40 -0.55 -20.22 10.16
CA THR A 40 0.61 -20.69 10.95
C THR A 40 1.93 -20.29 10.28
N PHE A 41 2.03 -20.44 8.97
CA PHE A 41 3.20 -20.00 8.20
C PHE A 41 3.39 -18.47 8.29
N PHE A 42 2.32 -17.71 8.09
CA PHE A 42 2.34 -16.26 8.16
C PHE A 42 2.85 -15.76 9.52
N ASN A 43 2.28 -16.30 10.61
CA ASN A 43 2.71 -15.95 11.98
C ASN A 43 4.19 -16.28 12.20
N TYR A 44 4.65 -17.45 11.77
CA TYR A 44 6.05 -17.82 11.88
C TYR A 44 6.98 -16.82 11.17
N VAL A 45 6.63 -16.40 9.96
CA VAL A 45 7.41 -15.43 9.19
C VAL A 45 7.40 -14.05 9.84
N MET A 46 6.23 -13.61 10.34
CA MET A 46 6.11 -12.31 11.01
C MET A 46 6.87 -12.26 12.33
N ASP A 47 6.85 -13.33 13.11
CA ASP A 47 7.57 -13.44 14.37
C ASP A 47 9.09 -13.51 14.17
N SER A 48 9.55 -14.20 13.12
CA SER A 48 10.97 -14.31 12.80
C SER A 48 11.56 -13.02 12.21
N GLY A 49 10.71 -12.18 11.61
CA GLY A 49 11.13 -10.95 10.91
C GLY A 49 12.01 -11.18 9.67
N LYS A 50 12.22 -12.43 9.29
CA LYS A 50 13.03 -12.85 8.13
C LYS A 50 12.46 -14.09 7.47
N ILE A 51 12.80 -14.28 6.21
CA ILE A 51 12.45 -15.48 5.45
C ILE A 51 13.73 -16.27 5.23
N ASP A 52 13.88 -17.34 6.00
CA ASP A 52 14.97 -18.32 5.86
C ASP A 52 14.42 -19.61 5.28
N HIS A 53 14.72 -19.85 4.00
CA HIS A 53 14.19 -21.01 3.28
C HIS A 53 14.62 -22.36 3.89
N GLN A 54 15.83 -22.43 4.50
CA GLN A 54 16.31 -23.66 5.12
C GLN A 54 15.53 -23.95 6.41
N GLU A 55 15.35 -22.94 7.26
CA GLU A 55 14.56 -23.06 8.49
C GLU A 55 13.11 -23.41 8.20
N ILE A 56 12.49 -22.73 7.21
CA ILE A 56 11.10 -22.99 6.75
C ILE A 56 10.96 -24.44 6.28
N TYR A 57 11.89 -24.93 5.45
CA TYR A 57 11.83 -26.30 4.93
C TYR A 57 12.00 -27.34 6.04
N LEU A 58 12.92 -27.12 6.98
CA LEU A 58 13.10 -27.98 8.15
C LEU A 58 11.85 -28.01 9.03
N LYS A 59 11.19 -26.87 9.23
CA LYS A 59 9.94 -26.81 9.97
C LYS A 59 8.82 -27.54 9.23
N ALA A 60 8.70 -27.37 7.94
CA ALA A 60 7.73 -28.05 7.10
C ALA A 60 7.82 -29.58 7.14
N THR A 61 9.03 -30.13 7.39
CA THR A 61 9.21 -31.60 7.52
C THR A 61 8.90 -32.13 8.91
N LYS A 62 8.91 -31.28 9.94
CA LYS A 62 8.76 -31.68 11.34
C LYS A 62 7.39 -31.39 11.92
N ASP A 63 6.74 -30.34 11.46
CA ASP A 63 5.52 -29.80 12.03
C ASP A 63 4.34 -30.03 11.07
N LYS A 64 3.38 -30.87 11.49
CA LYS A 64 2.19 -31.19 10.69
C LYS A 64 1.17 -30.06 10.59
N GLU A 65 1.21 -29.11 11.52
CA GLU A 65 0.34 -27.92 11.53
C GLU A 65 0.90 -26.80 10.65
N PHE A 66 2.16 -26.94 10.27
CA PHE A 66 2.82 -26.01 9.33
C PHE A 66 2.53 -26.39 7.88
N LEU A 67 2.91 -25.52 6.93
CA LEU A 67 2.88 -25.87 5.50
C LEU A 67 3.81 -27.04 5.22
N ASP A 68 3.31 -28.04 4.51
CA ASP A 68 4.14 -29.16 4.09
C ASP A 68 5.13 -28.77 2.98
N ALA A 69 6.25 -29.49 2.89
CA ALA A 69 7.34 -29.21 1.97
C ALA A 69 6.92 -29.24 0.49
N ASP A 70 5.94 -30.07 0.13
CA ASP A 70 5.42 -30.16 -1.24
C ASP A 70 4.63 -28.88 -1.59
N THR A 71 3.79 -28.42 -0.69
CA THR A 71 3.05 -27.16 -0.84
C THR A 71 4.01 -25.96 -0.93
N ILE A 72 5.04 -25.89 -0.10
CA ILE A 72 6.06 -24.83 -0.16
C ILE A 72 6.78 -24.86 -1.52
N THR A 73 7.14 -26.04 -2.01
CA THR A 73 7.79 -26.20 -3.31
C THR A 73 6.87 -25.76 -4.46
N LYS A 74 5.59 -26.10 -4.41
CA LYS A 74 4.59 -25.66 -5.40
C LYS A 74 4.40 -24.14 -5.39
N LEU A 75 4.29 -23.54 -4.21
CA LEU A 75 4.18 -22.08 -4.05
C LEU A 75 5.44 -21.37 -4.57
N TYR A 76 6.62 -21.91 -4.26
CA TYR A 76 7.88 -21.36 -4.73
C TYR A 76 8.02 -21.44 -6.25
N ASN A 77 7.57 -22.51 -6.88
CA ASN A 77 7.63 -22.72 -8.34
C ASN A 77 6.42 -22.17 -9.09
N SER A 78 5.40 -21.64 -8.39
CA SER A 78 4.25 -21.01 -9.06
C SER A 78 4.69 -19.79 -9.89
N ASP A 79 3.97 -19.45 -10.94
CA ASP A 79 4.26 -18.27 -11.74
C ASP A 79 4.25 -17.03 -10.85
N PHE A 80 5.35 -16.27 -10.92
CA PHE A 80 5.50 -15.09 -10.10
C PHE A 80 4.62 -13.95 -10.61
N ILE A 81 3.70 -13.53 -9.78
CA ILE A 81 2.90 -12.34 -10.01
C ILE A 81 3.65 -11.15 -9.36
N GLY A 82 4.12 -10.21 -10.19
CA GLY A 82 4.97 -9.10 -9.75
C GLY A 82 4.37 -8.26 -8.61
N TYR A 83 5.21 -7.43 -7.99
CA TYR A 83 4.92 -6.63 -6.80
C TYR A 83 3.60 -5.81 -6.85
N GLY A 84 3.22 -5.29 -8.03
CA GLY A 84 1.97 -4.54 -8.19
C GLY A 84 0.71 -5.36 -7.89
N PHE A 85 0.78 -6.66 -8.08
CA PHE A 85 -0.32 -7.57 -7.74
C PHE A 85 -0.35 -7.94 -6.25
N PHE A 86 0.77 -7.92 -5.55
CA PHE A 86 0.83 -8.20 -4.11
C PHE A 86 -0.04 -7.24 -3.29
N GLU A 87 0.04 -5.94 -3.57
CA GLU A 87 -0.83 -4.96 -2.92
C GLU A 87 -2.31 -5.21 -3.21
N ARG A 88 -2.62 -5.59 -4.45
CA ARG A 88 -3.98 -5.90 -4.86
C ARG A 88 -4.51 -7.14 -4.14
N TYR A 89 -3.74 -8.22 -4.05
CA TYR A 89 -4.14 -9.43 -3.33
C TYR A 89 -4.32 -9.19 -1.83
N GLN A 90 -3.49 -8.37 -1.23
CA GLN A 90 -3.71 -7.95 0.16
C GLN A 90 -5.03 -7.19 0.33
N GLN A 91 -5.36 -6.31 -0.61
CA GLN A 91 -6.62 -5.57 -0.58
C GLN A 91 -7.82 -6.52 -0.77
N GLU A 92 -7.74 -7.46 -1.72
CA GLU A 92 -8.78 -8.47 -1.94
C GLU A 92 -8.98 -9.38 -0.70
N LEU A 93 -7.91 -9.74 0.01
CA LEU A 93 -8.01 -10.50 1.26
C LEU A 93 -8.69 -9.69 2.38
N LEU A 94 -8.33 -8.42 2.52
CA LEU A 94 -8.96 -7.50 3.47
C LEU A 94 -10.45 -7.35 3.22
N GLU A 95 -10.85 -7.13 1.96
CA GLU A 95 -12.25 -6.99 1.56
C GLU A 95 -13.04 -8.28 1.79
N SER A 96 -12.45 -9.43 1.44
CA SER A 96 -13.05 -10.74 1.70
C SER A 96 -13.26 -10.98 3.20
N TYR A 97 -12.25 -10.69 4.01
CA TYR A 97 -12.37 -10.78 5.47
C TYR A 97 -13.50 -9.90 6.02
N GLN A 98 -13.58 -8.65 5.58
CA GLN A 98 -14.61 -7.72 6.04
C GLN A 98 -16.02 -8.21 5.69
N LEU A 99 -16.23 -8.67 4.44
CA LEU A 99 -17.52 -9.18 4.02
C LEU A 99 -17.93 -10.44 4.80
N ASN A 100 -16.99 -11.36 5.03
CA ASN A 100 -17.24 -12.56 5.80
C ASN A 100 -17.57 -12.22 7.25
N LYS A 101 -16.79 -11.35 7.89
CA LYS A 101 -17.03 -10.92 9.28
C LYS A 101 -18.34 -10.16 9.45
N ALA A 102 -18.66 -9.27 8.51
CA ALA A 102 -19.95 -8.58 8.51
C ALA A 102 -21.13 -9.56 8.39
N ASN A 103 -21.01 -10.59 7.56
CA ASN A 103 -22.04 -11.63 7.43
C ASN A 103 -22.20 -12.46 8.73
N GLU A 104 -21.10 -12.79 9.42
CA GLU A 104 -21.13 -13.45 10.72
C GLU A 104 -21.90 -12.59 11.74
N LEU A 105 -21.52 -11.31 11.88
CA LEU A 105 -22.13 -10.38 12.83
C LEU A 105 -23.63 -10.20 12.58
N VAL A 106 -24.04 -10.09 11.31
CA VAL A 106 -25.46 -10.02 10.93
C VAL A 106 -26.18 -11.32 11.25
N THR A 107 -25.53 -12.45 11.08
CA THR A 107 -26.11 -13.76 11.37
C THR A 107 -26.30 -13.94 12.88
N GLU A 108 -25.33 -13.56 13.69
CA GLU A 108 -25.41 -13.56 15.16
C GLU A 108 -26.55 -12.65 15.65
N PHE A 109 -26.64 -11.43 15.12
CA PHE A 109 -27.74 -10.52 15.44
C PHE A 109 -29.11 -11.11 15.08
N LYS A 110 -29.26 -11.78 13.95
CA LYS A 110 -30.52 -12.44 13.57
C LYS A 110 -30.94 -13.54 14.53
N GLN A 111 -30.00 -14.22 15.16
CA GLN A 111 -30.30 -15.26 16.15
C GLN A 111 -30.81 -14.68 17.47
N GLN A 112 -30.32 -13.51 17.87
CA GLN A 112 -30.71 -12.83 19.11
C GLN A 112 -30.89 -11.31 18.90
N PRO A 113 -32.02 -10.87 18.32
CA PRO A 113 -32.27 -9.48 18.00
C PRO A 113 -32.68 -8.69 19.25
N THR A 114 -31.71 -8.15 19.96
CA THR A 114 -31.89 -7.24 21.09
C THR A 114 -31.29 -5.87 20.83
N ASN A 115 -31.76 -4.83 21.54
CA ASN A 115 -31.18 -3.49 21.39
C ASN A 115 -29.69 -3.45 21.75
N GLN A 116 -29.26 -4.28 22.69
CA GLN A 116 -27.84 -4.38 23.05
C GLN A 116 -27.02 -4.99 21.90
N ASN A 117 -27.51 -6.12 21.33
CA ASN A 117 -26.83 -6.74 20.20
C ASN A 117 -26.86 -5.86 18.94
N PHE A 118 -27.88 -5.02 18.77
CA PHE A 118 -27.92 -4.03 17.70
C PHE A 118 -26.81 -2.97 17.84
N ASN A 119 -26.61 -2.44 19.05
CA ASN A 119 -25.55 -1.47 19.30
C ASN A 119 -24.16 -2.10 19.10
N ASN A 120 -23.95 -3.33 19.61
CA ASN A 120 -22.71 -4.07 19.39
C ASN A 120 -22.42 -4.30 17.90
N LEU A 121 -23.44 -4.69 17.14
CA LEU A 121 -23.32 -4.86 15.67
C LEU A 121 -22.85 -3.57 14.99
N ILE A 122 -23.44 -2.42 15.35
CA ILE A 122 -23.05 -1.13 14.79
C ILE A 122 -21.60 -0.81 15.10
N ASP A 123 -21.17 -1.02 16.35
CA ASP A 123 -19.82 -0.66 16.77
C ASP A 123 -18.78 -1.59 16.11
N GLU A 124 -19.02 -2.90 16.05
CA GLU A 124 -18.14 -3.83 15.38
C GLU A 124 -18.06 -3.59 13.86
N LEU A 125 -19.17 -3.21 13.19
CA LEU A 125 -19.14 -2.82 11.77
C LEU A 125 -18.36 -1.54 11.53
N LYS A 126 -18.37 -0.56 12.44
CA LYS A 126 -17.52 0.63 12.36
C LYS A 126 -16.05 0.25 12.49
N ASP A 127 -15.70 -0.61 13.43
CA ASP A 127 -14.34 -1.09 13.63
C ASP A 127 -13.81 -1.83 12.39
N LEU A 128 -14.63 -2.71 11.79
CA LEU A 128 -14.29 -3.37 10.53
C LEU A 128 -14.00 -2.37 9.40
N LYS A 129 -14.75 -1.29 9.31
CA LYS A 129 -14.53 -0.24 8.31
C LYS A 129 -13.19 0.47 8.52
N THR A 130 -12.72 0.63 9.75
CA THR A 130 -11.45 1.31 10.04
C THR A 130 -10.23 0.49 9.61
N ILE A 131 -10.33 -0.84 9.54
CA ILE A 131 -9.24 -1.73 9.12
C ILE A 131 -8.80 -1.43 7.68
N THR A 132 -9.72 -1.06 6.79
CA THR A 132 -9.46 -0.74 5.37
C THR A 132 -9.05 0.70 5.14
N ASN A 133 -9.54 1.62 5.97
CA ASN A 133 -9.40 3.06 5.76
C ASN A 133 -7.98 3.62 6.00
N LYS A 134 -7.01 2.82 6.46
CA LYS A 134 -5.62 3.28 6.63
C LYS A 134 -4.95 3.73 5.33
N LYS A 135 -5.49 3.37 4.14
CA LYS A 135 -4.95 3.81 2.83
C LYS A 135 -5.75 4.97 2.23
N GLU A 136 -7.06 5.08 2.51
CA GLU A 136 -7.88 6.20 2.04
C GLU A 136 -7.52 7.52 2.72
N ASP A 137 -7.11 7.48 4.00
CA ASP A 137 -6.70 8.69 4.74
C ASP A 137 -5.51 9.42 4.08
N GLY A 138 -4.55 8.69 3.53
CA GLY A 138 -3.41 9.31 2.84
C GLY A 138 -3.81 10.04 1.56
N THR A 139 -4.66 9.42 0.74
CA THR A 139 -5.11 10.00 -0.53
C THR A 139 -6.16 11.08 -0.29
N LYS A 140 -7.09 10.85 0.64
CA LYS A 140 -8.11 11.83 1.01
C LYS A 140 -7.50 13.06 1.67
N LYS A 141 -6.59 12.85 2.61
CA LYS A 141 -5.83 13.94 3.24
C LYS A 141 -4.97 14.70 2.23
N PHE A 142 -4.30 13.99 1.31
CA PHE A 142 -3.55 14.61 0.22
C PHE A 142 -4.46 15.44 -0.71
N VAL A 143 -5.65 14.90 -1.06
CA VAL A 143 -6.63 15.64 -1.88
C VAL A 143 -7.20 16.83 -1.12
N GLU A 144 -7.52 16.71 0.16
CA GLU A 144 -7.96 17.81 1.01
C GLU A 144 -6.86 18.87 1.15
N GLU A 145 -5.62 18.51 1.44
CA GLU A 145 -4.48 19.42 1.49
C GLU A 145 -4.23 20.11 0.13
N PHE A 146 -4.35 19.36 -0.97
CA PHE A 146 -4.21 19.90 -2.33
C PHE A 146 -5.33 20.86 -2.70
N VAL A 147 -6.58 20.54 -2.33
CA VAL A 147 -7.73 21.42 -2.51
C VAL A 147 -7.58 22.67 -1.66
N ASP A 148 -7.18 22.55 -0.38
CA ASP A 148 -6.91 23.67 0.49
C ASP A 148 -5.77 24.55 -0.04
N GLU A 149 -4.73 23.97 -0.63
CA GLU A 149 -3.65 24.70 -1.29
C GLU A 149 -4.13 25.44 -2.55
N LEU A 150 -5.02 24.83 -3.35
CA LEU A 150 -5.62 25.46 -4.53
C LEU A 150 -6.52 26.66 -4.18
N TYR A 151 -7.25 26.58 -3.06
CA TYR A 151 -8.17 27.64 -2.61
C TYR A 151 -7.54 28.57 -1.57
N SER A 152 -6.31 28.28 -1.10
CA SER A 152 -5.60 29.21 -0.23
C SER A 152 -5.11 30.41 -1.05
N ASP A 153 -5.53 31.59 -0.64
CA ASP A 153 -5.00 32.89 -1.16
C ASP A 153 -3.53 33.11 -0.72
N SER A 154 -2.86 32.11 -0.20
CA SER A 154 -1.45 32.21 0.19
C SER A 154 -0.61 32.35 -1.07
N PRO A 155 0.14 33.45 -1.24
CA PRO A 155 0.99 33.59 -2.42
C PRO A 155 2.00 32.46 -2.43
N LYS A 156 1.93 31.60 -3.45
CA LYS A 156 2.94 30.55 -3.67
C LYS A 156 4.31 31.21 -3.62
N LYS A 157 5.21 30.67 -2.84
CA LYS A 157 6.58 31.17 -2.65
C LYS A 157 7.34 31.01 -3.97
N GLN A 158 7.17 32.00 -4.87
CA GLN A 158 7.78 31.99 -6.19
C GLN A 158 9.17 32.62 -6.13
N ILE A 159 10.14 31.97 -6.76
CA ILE A 159 11.50 32.46 -6.92
C ILE A 159 11.54 33.29 -8.20
N LYS A 160 11.80 34.57 -8.09
CA LYS A 160 11.93 35.43 -9.28
C LYS A 160 13.24 35.18 -10.01
N THR A 161 13.17 35.05 -11.33
CA THR A 161 14.35 34.78 -12.17
C THR A 161 15.23 36.03 -12.37
N GLY A 162 14.73 37.22 -12.00
CA GLY A 162 15.37 38.50 -12.26
C GLY A 162 15.13 39.05 -13.67
N TYR A 163 14.52 38.28 -14.55
CA TYR A 163 14.11 38.73 -15.87
C TYR A 163 12.64 39.17 -15.86
N LYS A 164 12.38 40.46 -15.78
CA LYS A 164 11.02 41.01 -15.59
C LYS A 164 9.96 40.47 -16.55
N LEU A 165 10.30 40.35 -17.84
CA LEU A 165 9.37 39.83 -18.84
C LEU A 165 9.10 38.35 -18.66
N MET A 166 10.10 37.57 -18.27
CA MET A 166 9.98 36.15 -17.97
C MET A 166 9.12 35.97 -16.72
N ASP A 167 9.45 36.64 -15.65
CA ASP A 167 8.70 36.59 -14.40
C ASP A 167 7.23 37.03 -14.57
N TYR A 168 6.97 37.99 -15.46
CA TYR A 168 5.60 38.40 -15.79
C TYR A 168 4.86 37.28 -16.55
N LYS A 169 5.53 36.55 -17.43
CA LYS A 169 4.92 35.51 -18.27
C LYS A 169 4.69 34.18 -17.53
N ILE A 170 5.64 33.76 -16.70
CA ILE A 170 5.61 32.46 -16.01
C ILE A 170 5.31 32.57 -14.51
N GLY A 171 5.19 33.78 -13.95
CA GLY A 171 4.95 34.03 -12.53
C GLY A 171 6.17 33.89 -11.63
N GLY A 172 7.28 33.36 -12.10
CA GLY A 172 8.46 32.95 -11.35
C GLY A 172 8.63 31.42 -11.36
N LEU A 173 9.64 30.93 -10.64
CA LEU A 173 9.92 29.50 -10.52
C LEU A 173 9.33 28.99 -9.20
N GLU A 174 8.70 27.83 -9.22
CA GLU A 174 8.20 27.20 -8.01
C GLU A 174 9.25 26.24 -7.41
N PRO A 175 9.38 26.16 -6.09
CA PRO A 175 10.23 25.16 -5.45
C PRO A 175 9.89 23.75 -5.92
N SER A 176 10.87 22.86 -5.96
CA SER A 176 10.74 21.44 -6.35
C SER A 176 10.33 21.18 -7.82
N GLN A 177 10.38 22.20 -8.70
CA GLN A 177 10.15 22.00 -10.12
C GLN A 177 11.44 21.64 -10.88
N LEU A 178 11.32 20.76 -11.88
CA LEU A 178 12.37 20.53 -12.86
C LEU A 178 12.23 21.53 -13.99
N ILE A 179 13.24 22.40 -14.16
CA ILE A 179 13.26 23.42 -15.19
C ILE A 179 14.22 23.01 -16.29
N VAL A 180 13.74 22.92 -17.52
CA VAL A 180 14.54 22.57 -18.68
C VAL A 180 14.70 23.80 -19.59
N ILE A 181 15.97 24.20 -19.82
CA ILE A 181 16.32 25.29 -20.74
C ILE A 181 16.88 24.65 -22.03
N ALA A 182 16.15 24.79 -23.10
CA ALA A 182 16.57 24.30 -24.44
C ALA A 182 16.86 25.42 -25.40
N ALA A 183 17.95 25.32 -26.12
CA ALA A 183 18.33 26.26 -27.16
C ALA A 183 19.28 25.59 -28.20
N ARG A 184 19.39 26.17 -29.38
CA ARG A 184 20.36 25.71 -30.37
C ARG A 184 21.80 25.87 -29.83
N PRO A 185 22.76 25.06 -30.33
CA PRO A 185 24.16 25.24 -29.93
C PRO A 185 24.63 26.68 -30.16
N SER A 186 25.51 27.16 -29.30
CA SER A 186 26.15 28.49 -29.38
C SER A 186 25.25 29.72 -29.18
N VAL A 187 23.97 29.57 -28.79
CA VAL A 187 23.05 30.70 -28.54
C VAL A 187 23.17 31.28 -27.13
N GLY A 188 24.08 30.80 -26.31
CA GLY A 188 24.31 31.35 -24.96
C GLY A 188 23.46 30.70 -23.86
N LYS A 189 22.95 29.45 -24.06
CA LYS A 189 22.16 28.71 -23.06
C LYS A 189 22.79 28.68 -21.66
N THR A 190 24.09 28.36 -21.61
CA THR A 190 24.82 28.28 -20.34
C THR A 190 24.98 29.66 -19.68
N GLY A 191 25.26 30.69 -20.49
CA GLY A 191 25.33 32.07 -20.01
C GLY A 191 24.02 32.58 -19.47
N PHE A 192 22.90 32.24 -20.12
CA PHE A 192 21.56 32.57 -19.63
C PHE A 192 21.27 31.89 -18.28
N ALA A 193 21.57 30.58 -18.16
CA ALA A 193 21.37 29.84 -16.91
C ALA A 193 22.23 30.42 -15.77
N LEU A 194 23.50 30.74 -16.02
CA LEU A 194 24.40 31.34 -15.02
C LEU A 194 23.89 32.72 -14.56
N ASN A 195 23.47 33.58 -15.51
CA ASN A 195 22.93 34.90 -15.14
C ASN A 195 21.62 34.77 -14.35
N MET A 196 20.76 33.80 -14.69
CA MET A 196 19.56 33.55 -13.91
C MET A 196 19.89 33.10 -12.49
N MET A 197 20.88 32.22 -12.33
CA MET A 197 21.36 31.77 -11.00
C MET A 197 21.92 32.95 -10.18
N LEU A 198 22.68 33.86 -10.81
CA LEU A 198 23.20 35.06 -10.15
C LEU A 198 22.10 36.04 -9.73
N ASN A 199 21.00 36.11 -10.49
CA ASN A 199 19.86 36.96 -10.13
C ASN A 199 19.02 36.37 -8.97
N ILE A 200 19.06 35.07 -8.78
CA ILE A 200 18.30 34.35 -7.73
C ILE A 200 19.07 34.31 -6.40
N ALA A 201 20.42 34.32 -6.46
CA ALA A 201 21.31 34.27 -5.29
C ALA A 201 21.27 35.56 -4.49
#